data_bc931944e771945de7c88e8115133ea4
#
_entry.id   bc931944e771945de7c88e8115133ea4
#
_cell.length_a   1.000
_cell.length_b   1.000
_cell.length_c   1.000
_cell.angle_alpha   90.00
_cell.angle_beta   90.00
_cell.angle_gamma   90.00
#
_symmetry.space_group_name_H-M   'P 1'
#
loop_
_entity.id
_entity.type
_entity.pdbx_description
1 polymer ?
#
loop_
_entity_poly.entity_id
_entity_poly.type
_entity_poly.pdbx_seq_one_letter_code
_entity_poly.pdbx_strand_id
1 'polypeptide(L)'
;MRSTRTIKMKKMSVISVIVNRSFAFVKGNRPTNSKAVTAKMKSIEEYGLLSPITVVDGEQVITSGGHLVDLNGKDIPDSQSVNYYAVLDGQHRLIAYIKLGLNLNDLVITEPLNVDMSIAALIAEMNICTTTWKGTDYMAAPAMTLSKTNDVFEFAVQLRSKGFPLATISQWCTGTNSLKPKDLVNCVKSGELPKILQSETWYQRSIRWYEAAQEKFSDSFL
;
A
#
# COMPACT_ATOMS: atom_id res chain seq x y z
N MET A 1 7.99 -39.09 0.17
CA MET A 1 8.89 -38.34 1.08
C MET A 1 8.94 -36.88 0.64
N ARG A 2 8.34 -35.98 1.37
CA ARG A 2 8.42 -34.53 1.09
C ARG A 2 9.72 -34.00 1.68
N SER A 3 10.65 -33.56 0.84
CA SER A 3 11.88 -32.90 1.27
C SER A 3 11.54 -31.60 2.01
N THR A 4 11.85 -31.54 3.29
CA THR A 4 11.73 -30.33 4.09
C THR A 4 12.86 -29.38 3.68
N ARG A 5 12.58 -28.40 2.85
CA ARG A 5 13.52 -27.30 2.57
C ARG A 5 13.72 -26.52 3.86
N THR A 6 14.87 -26.65 4.45
CA THR A 6 15.29 -25.80 5.55
C THR A 6 15.55 -24.40 5.00
N ILE A 7 14.62 -23.48 5.26
CA ILE A 7 14.82 -22.06 4.94
C ILE A 7 15.85 -21.53 5.94
N LYS A 8 17.10 -21.38 5.50
CA LYS A 8 18.10 -20.62 6.23
C LYS A 8 17.67 -19.14 6.20
N MET A 9 17.04 -18.68 7.26
CA MET A 9 16.81 -17.25 7.47
C MET A 9 18.16 -16.53 7.64
N LYS A 10 18.64 -15.89 6.58
CA LYS A 10 19.72 -14.92 6.67
C LYS A 10 19.15 -13.70 7.40
N LYS A 11 19.79 -13.26 8.48
CA LYS A 11 19.42 -12.05 9.23
C LYS A 11 19.18 -10.91 8.22
N MET A 12 18.01 -10.26 8.27
CA MET A 12 17.80 -8.99 7.58
C MET A 12 18.85 -8.01 8.06
N SER A 13 19.81 -7.70 7.22
CA SER A 13 20.66 -6.55 7.45
C SER A 13 19.89 -5.33 6.98
N VAL A 14 19.38 -4.53 7.92
CA VAL A 14 19.04 -3.14 7.66
C VAL A 14 20.40 -2.47 7.36
N ILE A 15 20.69 -2.26 6.08
CA ILE A 15 21.91 -1.58 5.67
C ILE A 15 21.64 -0.09 5.79
N SER A 16 22.00 0.52 6.89
CA SER A 16 22.10 1.97 7.05
C SER A 16 23.48 2.49 6.60
N VAL A 17 23.94 2.09 5.42
CA VAL A 17 25.21 2.63 4.89
C VAL A 17 25.06 2.77 3.37
N ILE A 18 24.60 3.93 2.95
CA ILE A 18 24.79 4.37 1.57
C ILE A 18 26.22 4.90 1.48
N VAL A 19 27.19 4.01 1.34
CA VAL A 19 28.55 4.39 1.10
C VAL A 19 28.74 4.54 -0.40
N ASN A 20 28.78 5.81 -0.88
CA ASN A 20 29.26 6.22 -2.20
C ASN A 20 28.58 5.64 -3.45
N ARG A 21 27.33 5.16 -3.34
CA ARG A 21 26.58 4.73 -4.53
C ARG A 21 25.37 5.61 -4.79
N SER A 22 25.07 5.83 -6.06
CA SER A 22 23.85 6.53 -6.49
C SER A 22 22.67 5.57 -6.65
N PHE A 23 21.45 6.10 -6.78
CA PHE A 23 20.28 5.30 -7.11
C PHE A 23 20.00 5.33 -8.61
N ALA A 24 19.57 4.20 -9.13
CA ALA A 24 19.11 4.03 -10.51
C ALA A 24 17.79 3.27 -10.55
N PHE A 25 17.06 3.35 -11.65
CA PHE A 25 15.88 2.52 -11.89
C PHE A 25 16.21 1.41 -12.89
N VAL A 26 15.51 0.29 -12.75
CA VAL A 26 15.58 -0.80 -13.73
C VAL A 26 14.79 -0.37 -14.97
N LYS A 27 15.43 -0.40 -16.14
CA LYS A 27 14.78 -0.08 -17.42
C LYS A 27 13.61 -1.02 -17.68
N GLY A 28 12.45 -0.46 -18.03
CA GLY A 28 11.21 -1.24 -18.21
C GLY A 28 10.37 -1.44 -16.95
N ASN A 29 10.84 -1.01 -15.77
CA ASN A 29 9.98 -0.94 -14.59
C ASN A 29 8.92 0.17 -14.77
N ARG A 30 7.87 0.14 -13.93
CA ARG A 30 6.76 1.10 -13.99
C ARG A 30 7.26 2.55 -13.96
N PRO A 31 6.84 3.41 -14.90
CA PRO A 31 7.24 4.81 -14.90
C PRO A 31 6.72 5.54 -13.66
N THR A 32 7.48 6.53 -13.22
CA THR A 32 7.09 7.35 -12.07
C THR A 32 5.94 8.30 -12.44
N ASN A 33 5.00 8.48 -11.51
CA ASN A 33 3.82 9.33 -11.68
C ASN A 33 3.91 10.53 -10.73
N SER A 34 3.82 11.74 -11.26
CA SER A 34 3.95 12.98 -10.49
C SER A 34 2.91 13.12 -9.37
N LYS A 35 1.65 12.69 -9.61
CA LYS A 35 0.60 12.71 -8.58
C LYS A 35 0.93 11.76 -7.43
N ALA A 36 1.45 10.56 -7.75
CA ALA A 36 1.88 9.61 -6.74
C ALA A 36 3.08 10.13 -5.94
N VAL A 37 4.05 10.77 -6.60
CA VAL A 37 5.20 11.42 -5.92
C VAL A 37 4.71 12.51 -4.97
N THR A 38 3.83 13.41 -5.41
CA THR A 38 3.28 14.48 -4.55
C THR A 38 2.52 13.91 -3.33
N ALA A 39 1.75 12.83 -3.52
CA ALA A 39 1.07 12.16 -2.41
C ALA A 39 2.07 11.55 -1.42
N LYS A 40 3.18 10.96 -1.93
CA LYS A 40 4.25 10.42 -1.08
C LYS A 40 5.03 11.52 -0.35
N MET A 41 5.28 12.67 -0.97
CA MET A 41 5.88 13.83 -0.30
C MET A 41 5.08 14.22 0.94
N LYS A 42 3.77 14.45 0.79
CA LYS A 42 2.88 14.77 1.94
C LYS A 42 2.92 13.71 3.03
N SER A 43 2.90 12.43 2.64
CA SER A 43 2.96 11.32 3.60
C SER A 43 4.29 11.28 4.34
N ILE A 44 5.40 11.53 3.65
CA ILE A 44 6.75 11.54 4.26
C ILE A 44 6.92 12.75 5.20
N GLU A 45 6.39 13.92 4.84
CA GLU A 45 6.38 15.11 5.71
C GLU A 45 5.58 14.88 6.99
N GLU A 46 4.43 14.19 6.89
CA GLU A 46 3.51 13.98 8.02
C GLU A 46 3.95 12.81 8.93
N TYR A 47 4.45 11.71 8.35
CA TYR A 47 4.68 10.45 9.07
C TYR A 47 6.11 9.89 8.95
N GLY A 48 6.98 10.54 8.21
CA GLY A 48 8.28 9.98 7.83
C GLY A 48 8.17 8.87 6.79
N LEU A 49 9.28 8.17 6.55
CA LEU A 49 9.33 7.06 5.60
C LEU A 49 8.76 5.78 6.24
N LEU A 50 7.48 5.48 5.98
CA LEU A 50 6.75 4.36 6.59
C LEU A 50 7.20 2.97 6.09
N SER A 51 7.85 2.89 4.93
CA SER A 51 8.30 1.62 4.35
C SER A 51 9.65 1.83 3.68
N PRO A 52 10.59 0.89 3.85
CA PRO A 52 11.90 0.98 3.22
C PRO A 52 11.80 0.92 1.68
N ILE A 53 12.87 1.31 1.00
CA ILE A 53 13.03 1.17 -0.44
C ILE A 53 13.76 -0.13 -0.70
N THR A 54 13.23 -0.97 -1.61
CA THR A 54 13.87 -2.24 -1.95
C THR A 54 14.81 -2.04 -3.13
N VAL A 55 16.06 -2.42 -2.93
CA VAL A 55 17.15 -2.25 -3.90
C VAL A 55 17.92 -3.56 -4.10
N VAL A 56 18.66 -3.64 -5.19
CA VAL A 56 19.72 -4.63 -5.43
C VAL A 56 20.96 -3.90 -5.96
N ASP A 57 22.09 -4.58 -5.98
CA ASP A 57 23.28 -4.07 -6.66
C ASP A 57 23.01 -3.90 -8.16
N GLY A 58 23.47 -2.77 -8.75
CA GLY A 58 23.25 -2.51 -10.17
C GLY A 58 23.87 -3.57 -11.08
N GLU A 59 24.99 -4.19 -10.68
CA GLU A 59 25.61 -5.29 -11.41
C GLU A 59 24.70 -6.53 -11.48
N GLN A 60 23.89 -6.80 -10.45
CA GLN A 60 22.94 -7.92 -10.49
C GLN A 60 21.86 -7.72 -11.56
N VAL A 61 21.47 -6.47 -11.83
CA VAL A 61 20.53 -6.16 -12.91
C VAL A 61 21.14 -6.51 -14.25
N ILE A 62 22.38 -6.09 -14.49
CA ILE A 62 23.11 -6.35 -15.75
C ILE A 62 23.34 -7.86 -15.93
N THR A 63 23.80 -8.54 -14.88
CA THR A 63 24.02 -9.99 -14.91
C THR A 63 22.73 -10.77 -15.22
N SER A 64 21.58 -10.22 -14.81
CA SER A 64 20.26 -10.79 -15.11
C SER A 64 19.73 -10.41 -16.51
N GLY A 65 20.53 -9.73 -17.34
CA GLY A 65 20.15 -9.29 -18.69
C GLY A 65 19.28 -8.03 -18.72
N GLY A 66 19.15 -7.31 -17.61
CA GLY A 66 18.47 -6.02 -17.52
C GLY A 66 19.43 -4.85 -17.75
N HIS A 67 18.88 -3.64 -17.80
CA HIS A 67 19.64 -2.38 -17.93
C HIS A 67 19.16 -1.37 -16.89
N LEU A 68 20.00 -0.35 -16.64
CA LEU A 68 19.72 0.72 -15.70
C LEU A 68 19.43 2.04 -16.42
N VAL A 69 18.56 2.82 -15.81
CA VAL A 69 18.35 4.22 -16.16
C VAL A 69 18.51 5.09 -14.91
N ASP A 70 18.95 6.33 -15.10
CA ASP A 70 19.02 7.30 -14.02
C ASP A 70 17.60 7.74 -13.55
N LEU A 71 17.53 8.59 -12.55
CA LEU A 71 16.27 9.09 -12.01
C LEU A 71 15.44 9.93 -13.01
N ASN A 72 16.03 10.34 -14.12
CA ASN A 72 15.40 11.09 -15.21
C ASN A 72 15.06 10.20 -16.41
N GLY A 73 15.38 8.90 -16.34
CA GLY A 73 15.11 7.93 -17.41
C GLY A 73 16.18 7.85 -18.49
N LYS A 74 17.36 8.47 -18.30
CA LYS A 74 18.50 8.36 -19.22
C LYS A 74 19.24 7.06 -18.97
N ASP A 75 19.61 6.35 -20.04
CA ASP A 75 20.36 5.10 -19.97
C ASP A 75 21.72 5.28 -19.25
N ILE A 76 22.03 4.37 -18.36
CA ILE A 76 23.31 4.25 -17.67
C ILE A 76 24.11 3.14 -18.38
N PRO A 77 25.37 3.39 -18.79
CA PRO A 77 26.23 2.36 -19.34
C PRO A 77 26.41 1.18 -18.39
N ASP A 78 26.33 -0.04 -18.90
CA ASP A 78 26.42 -1.27 -18.09
C ASP A 78 27.72 -1.34 -17.28
N SER A 79 28.83 -0.81 -17.81
CA SER A 79 30.12 -0.73 -17.12
C SER A 79 30.12 0.17 -15.87
N GLN A 80 29.12 1.03 -15.72
CA GLN A 80 28.96 1.92 -14.56
C GLN A 80 28.00 1.37 -13.51
N SER A 81 27.37 0.25 -13.77
CA SER A 81 26.33 -0.33 -12.89
C SER A 81 26.79 -0.55 -11.44
N VAL A 82 28.07 -0.84 -11.21
CA VAL A 82 28.69 -1.01 -9.90
C VAL A 82 28.52 0.21 -8.97
N ASN A 83 28.34 1.40 -9.55
CA ASN A 83 28.19 2.65 -8.83
C ASN A 83 26.74 2.93 -8.40
N TYR A 84 25.81 2.00 -8.64
CA TYR A 84 24.39 2.22 -8.41
C TYR A 84 23.73 1.13 -7.58
N TYR A 85 22.79 1.57 -6.76
CA TYR A 85 21.72 0.71 -6.24
C TYR A 85 20.53 0.79 -7.21
N ALA A 86 20.10 -0.36 -7.74
CA ALA A 86 18.94 -0.47 -8.60
C ALA A 86 17.67 -0.60 -7.77
N VAL A 87 16.74 0.34 -7.88
CA VAL A 87 15.49 0.34 -7.13
C VAL A 87 14.49 -0.61 -7.77
N LEU A 88 14.11 -1.66 -7.04
CA LEU A 88 13.07 -2.63 -7.45
C LEU A 88 11.68 -2.16 -7.03
N ASP A 89 11.53 -1.69 -5.79
CA ASP A 89 10.28 -1.10 -5.27
C ASP A 89 10.56 0.18 -4.48
N GLY A 90 9.59 1.09 -4.51
CA GLY A 90 9.68 2.38 -3.81
C GLY A 90 10.15 3.54 -4.65
N GLN A 91 10.16 3.46 -5.99
CA GLN A 91 10.58 4.55 -6.88
C GLN A 91 9.92 5.91 -6.56
N HIS A 92 8.60 5.92 -6.35
CA HIS A 92 7.87 7.14 -5.98
C HIS A 92 8.28 7.68 -4.60
N ARG A 93 8.62 6.79 -3.66
CA ARG A 93 9.11 7.16 -2.31
C ARG A 93 10.49 7.78 -2.40
N LEU A 94 11.39 7.17 -3.18
CA LEU A 94 12.73 7.71 -3.40
C LEU A 94 12.69 9.11 -4.02
N ILE A 95 11.93 9.29 -5.10
CA ILE A 95 11.80 10.62 -5.74
C ILE A 95 11.18 11.65 -4.79
N ALA A 96 10.17 11.26 -4.02
CA ALA A 96 9.58 12.13 -3.02
C ALA A 96 10.60 12.54 -1.95
N TYR A 97 11.38 11.59 -1.45
CA TYR A 97 12.43 11.81 -0.45
C TYR A 97 13.50 12.79 -0.94
N ILE A 98 13.95 12.61 -2.19
CA ILE A 98 14.91 13.51 -2.84
C ILE A 98 14.32 14.92 -3.05
N LYS A 99 13.07 15.02 -3.51
CA LYS A 99 12.41 16.31 -3.73
C LYS A 99 12.15 17.09 -2.45
N LEU A 100 12.03 16.41 -1.33
CA LEU A 100 11.95 17.02 -0.01
C LEU A 100 13.31 17.50 0.53
N GLY A 101 14.40 17.23 -0.18
CA GLY A 101 15.76 17.61 0.26
C GLY A 101 16.23 16.85 1.49
N LEU A 102 15.65 15.67 1.77
CA LEU A 102 16.02 14.86 2.93
C LEU A 102 17.38 14.18 2.69
N ASN A 103 18.11 13.96 3.79
CA ASN A 103 19.43 13.35 3.72
C ASN A 103 19.34 11.87 3.31
N LEU A 104 19.92 11.52 2.18
CA LEU A 104 19.90 10.14 1.67
C LEU A 104 20.64 9.14 2.58
N ASN A 105 21.52 9.61 3.46
CA ASN A 105 22.20 8.73 4.44
C ASN A 105 21.21 8.19 5.50
N ASP A 106 20.08 8.87 5.70
CA ASP A 106 19.03 8.45 6.62
C ASP A 106 17.96 7.59 5.92
N LEU A 107 18.11 7.36 4.62
CA LEU A 107 17.18 6.57 3.83
C LEU A 107 17.27 5.09 4.20
N VAL A 108 16.16 4.52 4.64
CA VAL A 108 16.08 3.09 4.95
C VAL A 108 15.90 2.30 3.66
N ILE A 109 16.88 1.44 3.36
CA ILE A 109 16.85 0.52 2.22
C ILE A 109 16.86 -0.93 2.70
N THR A 110 16.31 -1.83 1.88
CA THR A 110 16.33 -3.28 2.09
C THR A 110 16.71 -3.99 0.81
N GLU A 111 17.30 -5.17 0.94
CA GLU A 111 17.60 -6.06 -0.17
C GLU A 111 16.71 -7.31 -0.11
N PRO A 112 16.30 -7.90 -1.25
CA PRO A 112 15.62 -9.16 -1.27
C PRO A 112 16.48 -10.27 -0.63
N LEU A 113 15.85 -11.12 0.19
CA LEU A 113 16.57 -12.23 0.84
C LEU A 113 16.93 -13.35 -0.14
N ASN A 114 16.19 -13.49 -1.21
CA ASN A 114 16.41 -14.51 -2.24
C ASN A 114 16.76 -13.83 -3.57
N VAL A 115 18.04 -13.88 -3.89
CA VAL A 115 18.61 -13.30 -5.12
C VAL A 115 18.75 -14.33 -6.25
N ASP A 116 18.29 -15.56 -6.05
CA ASP A 116 18.34 -16.62 -7.09
C ASP A 116 17.26 -16.43 -8.17
N MET A 117 16.31 -15.52 -7.94
CA MET A 117 15.29 -15.14 -8.93
C MET A 117 15.82 -14.05 -9.86
N SER A 118 15.38 -14.07 -11.11
CA SER A 118 15.68 -12.97 -12.03
C SER A 118 15.08 -11.66 -11.51
N ILE A 119 15.75 -10.53 -11.79
CA ILE A 119 15.27 -9.20 -11.38
C ILE A 119 13.86 -8.91 -11.89
N ALA A 120 13.56 -9.33 -13.14
CA ALA A 120 12.21 -9.19 -13.70
C ALA A 120 11.16 -9.96 -12.90
N ALA A 121 11.48 -11.17 -12.45
CA ALA A 121 10.59 -11.99 -11.63
C ALA A 121 10.39 -11.37 -10.23
N LEU A 122 11.44 -10.82 -9.61
CA LEU A 122 11.33 -10.10 -8.32
C LEU A 122 10.43 -8.87 -8.44
N ILE A 123 10.62 -8.04 -9.48
CA ILE A 123 9.76 -6.87 -9.72
C ILE A 123 8.31 -7.29 -9.97
N ALA A 124 8.07 -8.33 -10.76
CA ALA A 124 6.74 -8.84 -11.03
C ALA A 124 6.07 -9.32 -9.74
N GLU A 125 6.75 -10.12 -8.93
CA GLU A 125 6.24 -10.63 -7.66
C GLU A 125 5.90 -9.50 -6.68
N MET A 126 6.79 -8.52 -6.51
CA MET A 126 6.53 -7.35 -5.66
C MET A 126 5.29 -6.56 -6.10
N ASN A 127 5.04 -6.46 -7.41
CA ASN A 127 3.85 -5.79 -7.93
C ASN A 127 2.57 -6.64 -7.78
N ILE A 128 2.66 -7.96 -7.94
CA ILE A 128 1.52 -8.90 -7.82
C ILE A 128 1.11 -9.05 -6.35
N CYS A 129 2.07 -9.21 -5.45
CA CYS A 129 1.83 -9.43 -4.02
C CYS A 129 1.38 -8.16 -3.29
N THR A 130 1.44 -6.98 -3.93
CA THR A 130 0.92 -5.75 -3.34
C THR A 130 -0.61 -5.74 -3.43
N THR A 131 -1.27 -6.15 -2.36
CA THR A 131 -2.74 -6.07 -2.26
C THR A 131 -3.15 -4.60 -2.06
N THR A 132 -3.81 -4.04 -3.05
CA THR A 132 -4.43 -2.72 -2.92
C THR A 132 -5.66 -2.83 -2.02
N TRP A 133 -5.75 -2.00 -1.00
CA TRP A 133 -6.94 -1.93 -0.15
C TRP A 133 -8.18 -1.67 -1.00
N LYS A 134 -9.18 -2.52 -0.87
CA LYS A 134 -10.51 -2.34 -1.45
C LYS A 134 -11.31 -1.37 -0.60
N GLY A 135 -12.42 -0.85 -1.12
CA GLY A 135 -13.29 0.09 -0.41
C GLY A 135 -13.67 -0.37 1.00
N THR A 136 -13.96 -1.67 1.17
CA THR A 136 -14.32 -2.27 2.46
C THR A 136 -13.15 -2.38 3.45
N ASP A 137 -11.90 -2.44 2.99
CA ASP A 137 -10.75 -2.56 3.88
C ASP A 137 -10.51 -1.26 4.67
N TYR A 138 -10.92 -0.14 4.10
CA TYR A 138 -10.85 1.16 4.76
C TYR A 138 -11.78 1.29 5.98
N MET A 139 -12.76 0.39 6.17
CA MET A 139 -13.60 0.35 7.38
C MET A 139 -12.85 -0.18 8.61
N ALA A 140 -11.79 -0.98 8.40
CA ALA A 140 -11.08 -1.61 9.51
C ALA A 140 -10.36 -0.61 10.42
N ALA A 141 -9.68 0.37 9.85
CA ALA A 141 -8.91 1.33 10.61
C ALA A 141 -9.78 2.24 11.50
N PRO A 142 -10.89 2.86 11.02
CA PRO A 142 -11.82 3.56 11.89
C PRO A 142 -12.39 2.70 13.02
N ALA A 143 -12.75 1.45 12.75
CA ALA A 143 -13.27 0.54 13.76
C ALA A 143 -12.28 0.27 14.91
N MET A 144 -10.98 0.37 14.63
CA MET A 144 -9.92 0.18 15.63
C MET A 144 -9.55 1.46 16.39
N THR A 145 -9.79 2.63 15.80
CA THR A 145 -9.24 3.91 16.29
C THR A 145 -10.27 4.85 16.91
N LEU A 146 -11.55 4.72 16.55
CA LEU A 146 -12.59 5.56 17.11
C LEU A 146 -12.91 5.20 18.56
N SER A 147 -12.87 6.20 19.44
CA SER A 147 -13.26 6.04 20.83
C SER A 147 -14.79 6.10 21.06
N LYS A 148 -15.49 6.68 20.08
CA LYS A 148 -16.96 6.78 20.07
C LYS A 148 -17.49 6.40 18.71
N THR A 149 -18.41 5.44 18.67
CA THR A 149 -19.13 5.00 17.47
C THR A 149 -20.63 5.29 17.64
N ASN A 150 -21.41 5.09 16.61
CA ASN A 150 -22.86 5.10 16.64
C ASN A 150 -23.40 3.85 15.94
N ASP A 151 -24.70 3.60 16.09
CA ASP A 151 -25.37 2.41 15.56
C ASP A 151 -25.21 2.29 14.03
N VAL A 152 -25.18 3.41 13.31
CA VAL A 152 -24.97 3.43 11.86
C VAL A 152 -23.58 2.90 11.47
N PHE A 153 -22.57 3.31 12.22
CA PHE A 153 -21.19 2.86 11.98
C PHE A 153 -21.02 1.39 12.39
N GLU A 154 -21.58 0.99 13.53
CA GLU A 154 -21.57 -0.42 13.97
C GLU A 154 -22.22 -1.33 12.91
N PHE A 155 -23.35 -0.91 12.36
CA PHE A 155 -24.03 -1.62 11.30
C PHE A 155 -23.17 -1.68 10.02
N ALA A 156 -22.47 -0.58 9.65
CA ALA A 156 -21.55 -0.60 8.54
C ALA A 156 -20.40 -1.60 8.73
N VAL A 157 -19.85 -1.70 9.94
CA VAL A 157 -18.82 -2.69 10.30
C VAL A 157 -19.36 -4.11 10.21
N GLN A 158 -20.59 -4.34 10.70
CA GLN A 158 -21.27 -5.64 10.60
C GLN A 158 -21.47 -6.06 9.13
N LEU A 159 -21.97 -5.18 8.28
CA LEU A 159 -22.13 -5.46 6.84
C LEU A 159 -20.80 -5.78 6.17
N ARG A 160 -19.72 -5.06 6.55
CA ARG A 160 -18.38 -5.37 6.07
C ARG A 160 -17.93 -6.78 6.45
N SER A 161 -18.12 -7.18 7.71
CA SER A 161 -17.73 -8.51 8.19
C SER A 161 -18.43 -9.64 7.45
N LYS A 162 -19.62 -9.36 6.90
CA LYS A 162 -20.39 -10.26 6.05
C LYS A 162 -20.01 -10.18 4.56
N GLY A 163 -18.99 -9.40 4.19
CA GLY A 163 -18.45 -9.34 2.83
C GLY A 163 -19.11 -8.34 1.88
N PHE A 164 -20.04 -7.51 2.36
CA PHE A 164 -20.70 -6.52 1.50
C PHE A 164 -19.70 -5.46 0.96
N PRO A 165 -19.82 -5.07 -0.33
CA PRO A 165 -19.00 -4.01 -0.90
C PRO A 165 -19.38 -2.63 -0.31
N LEU A 166 -18.41 -1.69 -0.29
CA LEU A 166 -18.59 -0.36 0.32
C LEU A 166 -19.79 0.41 -0.25
N ALA A 167 -20.07 0.26 -1.54
CA ALA A 167 -21.24 0.89 -2.17
C ALA A 167 -22.55 0.39 -1.56
N THR A 168 -22.67 -0.92 -1.34
CA THR A 168 -23.84 -1.53 -0.70
C THR A 168 -23.95 -1.11 0.75
N ILE A 169 -22.83 -1.12 1.50
CA ILE A 169 -22.76 -0.63 2.88
C ILE A 169 -23.26 0.82 2.95
N SER A 170 -22.77 1.69 2.04
CA SER A 170 -23.21 3.07 1.96
C SER A 170 -24.72 3.19 1.77
N GLN A 171 -25.30 2.42 0.84
CA GLN A 171 -26.74 2.44 0.59
C GLN A 171 -27.57 1.99 1.80
N TRP A 172 -27.15 0.91 2.48
CA TRP A 172 -27.82 0.43 3.68
C TRP A 172 -27.75 1.45 4.82
N CYS A 173 -26.58 2.07 5.03
CA CYS A 173 -26.38 2.99 6.14
C CYS A 173 -26.96 4.38 5.89
N THR A 174 -26.99 4.87 4.63
CA THR A 174 -27.25 6.29 4.32
C THR A 174 -28.32 6.52 3.24
N GLY A 175 -28.81 5.48 2.61
CA GLY A 175 -29.72 5.56 1.46
C GLY A 175 -29.07 6.00 0.15
N THR A 176 -27.75 6.22 0.16
CA THR A 176 -27.03 6.76 -1.00
C THR A 176 -25.70 6.03 -1.18
N ASN A 177 -25.08 6.15 -2.36
CA ASN A 177 -23.73 5.65 -2.63
C ASN A 177 -22.69 6.78 -2.47
N SER A 178 -22.72 7.49 -1.35
CA SER A 178 -21.88 8.68 -1.10
C SER A 178 -20.71 8.44 -0.14
N LEU A 179 -20.72 7.37 0.64
CA LEU A 179 -19.58 6.99 1.47
C LEU A 179 -18.41 6.53 0.60
N LYS A 180 -17.28 7.23 0.69
CA LYS A 180 -16.09 6.95 -0.09
C LYS A 180 -14.93 6.49 0.80
N PRO A 181 -13.95 5.73 0.28
CA PRO A 181 -12.75 5.35 1.04
C PRO A 181 -12.04 6.54 1.70
N LYS A 182 -12.03 7.70 1.01
CA LYS A 182 -11.43 8.94 1.53
C LYS A 182 -12.09 9.41 2.83
N ASP A 183 -13.40 9.26 2.97
CA ASP A 183 -14.12 9.68 4.19
C ASP A 183 -13.69 8.82 5.38
N LEU A 184 -13.45 7.53 5.16
CA LEU A 184 -12.95 6.61 6.18
C LEU A 184 -11.49 6.90 6.57
N VAL A 185 -10.64 7.23 5.60
CA VAL A 185 -9.25 7.69 5.88
C VAL A 185 -9.26 8.98 6.69
N ASN A 186 -10.10 9.96 6.33
CA ASN A 186 -10.23 11.20 7.06
C ASN A 186 -10.75 10.96 8.49
N CYS A 187 -11.69 10.02 8.67
CA CYS A 187 -12.19 9.61 9.97
C CYS A 187 -11.07 9.13 10.89
N VAL A 188 -10.14 8.29 10.40
CA VAL A 188 -8.98 7.85 11.18
C VAL A 188 -8.10 9.02 11.60
N LYS A 189 -7.90 9.99 10.70
CA LYS A 189 -7.04 11.16 10.95
C LYS A 189 -7.66 12.15 11.93
N SER A 190 -8.96 12.39 11.83
CA SER A 190 -9.67 13.35 12.68
C SER A 190 -10.15 12.76 14.01
N GLY A 191 -10.28 11.44 14.12
CA GLY A 191 -10.93 10.76 15.24
C GLY A 191 -12.46 10.98 15.29
N GLU A 192 -13.06 11.51 14.20
CA GLU A 192 -14.49 11.80 14.09
C GLU A 192 -15.15 10.97 13.02
N LEU A 193 -16.38 10.51 13.27
CA LEU A 193 -17.18 9.80 12.28
C LEU A 193 -17.46 10.67 11.06
N PRO A 194 -17.44 10.11 9.83
CA PRO A 194 -17.86 10.80 8.63
C PRO A 194 -19.28 11.38 8.82
N LYS A 195 -19.48 12.64 8.44
CA LYS A 195 -20.78 13.34 8.61
C LYS A 195 -21.96 12.54 8.05
N ILE A 196 -21.72 11.80 6.96
CA ILE A 196 -22.75 10.98 6.31
C ILE A 196 -23.18 9.77 7.16
N LEU A 197 -22.35 9.30 8.09
CA LEU A 197 -22.66 8.22 9.03
C LEU A 197 -23.15 8.73 10.39
N GLN A 198 -23.29 10.04 10.56
CA GLN A 198 -23.79 10.64 11.81
C GLN A 198 -25.33 10.70 11.87
N SER A 199 -26.01 10.58 10.71
CA SER A 199 -27.48 10.64 10.63
C SER A 199 -28.07 9.25 10.72
N GLU A 200 -28.94 9.02 11.69
CA GLU A 200 -29.64 7.76 11.91
C GLU A 200 -30.98 7.63 11.15
N THR A 201 -31.44 8.71 10.51
CA THR A 201 -32.77 8.78 9.90
C THR A 201 -33.02 7.66 8.88
N TRP A 202 -32.03 7.38 8.02
CA TRP A 202 -32.12 6.29 7.05
C TRP A 202 -31.87 4.92 7.70
N TYR A 203 -30.91 4.84 8.61
CA TYR A 203 -30.55 3.63 9.34
C TYR A 203 -31.74 3.01 10.03
N GLN A 204 -32.53 3.78 10.77
CA GLN A 204 -33.72 3.31 11.49
C GLN A 204 -34.76 2.62 10.58
N ARG A 205 -34.78 2.96 9.29
CA ARG A 205 -35.62 2.29 8.29
C ARG A 205 -34.93 1.05 7.71
N SER A 206 -33.67 1.17 7.34
CA SER A 206 -32.93 0.12 6.63
C SER A 206 -32.65 -1.09 7.52
N ILE A 207 -32.40 -0.91 8.82
CA ILE A 207 -32.14 -2.01 9.73
C ILE A 207 -33.35 -2.97 9.82
N ARG A 208 -34.55 -2.45 9.86
CA ARG A 208 -35.77 -3.28 9.87
C ARG A 208 -35.91 -4.10 8.59
N TRP A 209 -35.58 -3.52 7.46
CA TRP A 209 -35.61 -4.25 6.18
C TRP A 209 -34.50 -5.31 6.11
N TYR A 210 -33.35 -4.98 6.64
CA TYR A 210 -32.22 -5.89 6.69
C TYR A 210 -32.55 -7.13 7.55
N GLU A 211 -33.08 -6.92 8.76
CA GLU A 211 -33.48 -7.97 9.68
C GLU A 211 -34.60 -8.88 9.07
N ALA A 212 -35.61 -8.28 8.46
CA ALA A 212 -36.67 -9.03 7.80
C ALA A 212 -36.14 -9.84 6.56
N ALA A 213 -35.21 -9.29 5.80
CA ALA A 213 -34.59 -10.00 4.69
C ALA A 213 -33.68 -11.15 5.19
N GLN A 214 -32.95 -10.93 6.28
CA GLN A 214 -32.09 -11.93 6.88
C GLN A 214 -32.92 -13.11 7.44
N GLU A 215 -34.02 -12.81 8.09
CA GLU A 215 -34.96 -13.83 8.58
C GLU A 215 -35.56 -14.68 7.45
N LYS A 216 -35.95 -14.02 6.34
CA LYS A 216 -36.59 -14.67 5.19
C LYS A 216 -35.65 -15.47 4.30
N PHE A 217 -34.44 -14.99 4.09
CA PHE A 217 -33.50 -15.55 3.10
C PHE A 217 -32.29 -16.24 3.72
N SER A 218 -32.11 -16.13 5.05
CA SER A 218 -31.01 -16.76 5.80
C SER A 218 -29.65 -16.68 5.06
N ASP A 219 -28.99 -17.82 4.83
CA ASP A 219 -27.65 -17.91 4.25
C ASP A 219 -27.56 -17.52 2.76
N SER A 220 -28.70 -17.44 2.04
CA SER A 220 -28.73 -16.99 0.64
C SER A 220 -28.80 -15.47 0.48
N PHE A 221 -28.71 -14.73 1.58
CA PHE A 221 -28.78 -13.26 1.60
C PHE A 221 -27.42 -12.59 1.26
N LEU A 222 -26.33 -13.35 1.09
CA LEU A 222 -24.99 -12.87 0.75
C LEU A 222 -24.72 -12.89 -0.74
#